data_c644cdfbf28251a5b4831bdc55583fbb
#
_entry.id   c644cdfbf28251a5b4831bdc55583fbb
#
_cell.length_a   1.000
_cell.length_b   1.000
_cell.length_c   1.000
_cell.angle_alpha   90.00
_cell.angle_beta   90.00
_cell.angle_gamma   90.00
#
_symmetry.space_group_name_H-M   'P 1'
#
loop_
_entity.id
_entity.type
_entity.pdbx_description
1 polymer ?
#
loop_
_entity_poly.entity_id
_entity_poly.type
_entity_poly.pdbx_seq_one_letter_code
_entity_poly.pdbx_strand_id
1 'polypeptide(L)'
;MKWHFPLRFLIICATIALTADAAFACSCGPVPPVLSAYDHAHAVIIARVLSVEVSKSASGNQKKDTDKDDPDRFGPATVLVEKVYKGNLRVNREITAGSAPDAPCGWSFHEKSVGQQFLLYLIREDEAGTHWRASLCGRSRDLERAAEDLLYLDNMENLRGKTRVSGNYGGGLGKPLDAVANRTVRITGEKKTYETKTNSNGVFEIYDLPPGKYILEPEIPNGWQLARYSSNPEGTPDKLFPFTLEAKKHVTLELMFVPTNRVEGSVVGPDGNPLEHVCVYLVKTDKVDGDDQYGCTNMNGNFSIRSVPAGTYIAVLNPDGKVSADEPFPRMFYPNVTQREKAALITIGNGESVKEINFVISSLAKP
;
A
#
# COMPACT_ATOMS: atom_id res chain seq x y z
N MET A 1 -6.57 62.48 -1.43
CA MET A 1 -5.53 61.48 -1.05
C MET A 1 -5.50 60.40 -2.13
N LYS A 2 -4.52 60.42 -3.06
CA LYS A 2 -4.38 59.42 -4.14
C LYS A 2 -3.46 58.32 -3.63
N TRP A 3 -3.98 57.10 -3.47
CA TRP A 3 -3.20 55.92 -3.09
C TRP A 3 -2.56 55.35 -4.36
N HIS A 4 -1.24 55.50 -4.49
CA HIS A 4 -0.45 54.78 -5.49
C HIS A 4 -0.06 53.44 -4.90
N PHE A 5 -0.75 52.37 -5.27
CA PHE A 5 -0.26 50.99 -5.05
C PHE A 5 0.90 50.76 -6.02
N PRO A 6 2.07 50.31 -5.54
CA PRO A 6 3.22 50.11 -6.41
C PRO A 6 3.02 48.89 -7.30
N LEU A 7 3.02 49.11 -8.60
CA LEU A 7 2.92 48.14 -9.69
C LEU A 7 3.91 46.98 -9.55
N ARG A 8 4.95 47.11 -8.74
CA ARG A 8 5.95 46.08 -8.46
C ARG A 8 5.41 44.90 -7.65
N PHE A 9 4.37 45.07 -6.83
CA PHE A 9 3.78 43.97 -6.05
C PHE A 9 2.91 43.05 -6.91
N LEU A 10 2.30 43.54 -7.96
CA LEU A 10 1.49 42.76 -8.91
C LEU A 10 2.36 41.83 -9.78
N ILE A 11 3.59 42.27 -10.13
CA ILE A 11 4.51 41.48 -10.97
C ILE A 11 5.10 40.29 -10.16
N ILE A 12 5.37 40.46 -8.87
CA ILE A 12 5.90 39.38 -8.01
C ILE A 12 4.84 38.32 -7.75
N CYS A 13 3.58 38.70 -7.54
CA CYS A 13 2.51 37.70 -7.40
C CYS A 13 2.21 36.93 -8.71
N ALA A 14 2.37 37.58 -9.88
CA ALA A 14 2.16 36.92 -11.18
C ALA A 14 3.28 35.94 -11.55
N THR A 15 4.53 36.17 -11.09
CA THR A 15 5.65 35.25 -11.37
C THR A 15 5.63 34.01 -10.46
N ILE A 16 5.07 34.07 -9.25
CA ILE A 16 4.93 32.94 -8.34
C ILE A 16 3.82 31.98 -8.82
N ALA A 17 2.80 32.50 -9.53
CA ALA A 17 1.72 31.66 -10.06
C ALA A 17 2.11 30.84 -11.32
N LEU A 18 3.25 31.14 -11.96
CA LEU A 18 3.69 30.46 -13.19
C LEU A 18 4.68 29.31 -12.97
N THR A 19 5.08 29.01 -11.74
CA THR A 19 6.00 27.92 -11.41
C THR A 19 5.38 26.83 -10.52
N ALA A 20 4.05 26.74 -10.45
CA ALA A 20 3.42 25.57 -9.91
C ALA A 20 3.56 24.45 -10.96
N ASP A 21 4.66 23.71 -10.91
CA ASP A 21 4.74 22.40 -11.54
C ASP A 21 3.54 21.60 -11.03
N ALA A 22 2.59 21.32 -11.94
CA ALA A 22 1.46 20.47 -11.62
C ALA A 22 2.00 19.09 -11.29
N ALA A 23 2.17 18.80 -10.00
CA ALA A 23 2.43 17.44 -9.54
C ALA A 23 1.20 16.61 -9.91
N PHE A 24 1.29 15.86 -11.00
CA PHE A 24 0.27 14.90 -11.41
C PHE A 24 0.31 13.72 -10.44
N ALA A 25 -0.36 13.85 -9.31
CA ALA A 25 -0.61 12.72 -8.42
C ALA A 25 -1.66 11.81 -9.09
N CYS A 26 -1.33 10.53 -9.28
CA CYS A 26 -2.29 9.54 -9.73
C CYS A 26 -3.36 9.31 -8.66
N SER A 27 -4.59 9.74 -8.94
CA SER A 27 -5.75 9.40 -8.13
C SER A 27 -6.48 8.24 -8.81
N CYS A 28 -6.32 7.02 -8.29
CA CYS A 28 -7.03 5.85 -8.78
C CYS A 28 -8.44 5.81 -8.20
N GLY A 29 -9.42 5.50 -9.04
CA GLY A 29 -10.75 5.09 -8.60
C GLY A 29 -10.73 3.68 -7.98
N PRO A 30 -11.90 3.12 -7.61
CA PRO A 30 -12.00 1.74 -7.15
C PRO A 30 -11.39 0.77 -8.17
N VAL A 31 -10.73 -0.28 -7.68
CA VAL A 31 -10.15 -1.32 -8.55
C VAL A 31 -11.29 -1.96 -9.38
N PRO A 32 -11.16 -2.01 -10.71
CA PRO A 32 -12.20 -2.56 -11.57
C PRO A 32 -12.40 -4.07 -11.31
N PRO A 33 -13.63 -4.61 -11.45
CA PRO A 33 -13.85 -6.05 -11.41
C PRO A 33 -12.98 -6.81 -12.43
N VAL A 34 -12.62 -8.06 -12.11
CA VAL A 34 -11.72 -8.89 -12.95
C VAL A 34 -12.21 -8.98 -14.39
N LEU A 35 -13.52 -9.23 -14.61
CA LEU A 35 -14.10 -9.29 -15.96
C LEU A 35 -13.95 -7.97 -16.71
N SER A 36 -14.20 -6.84 -16.04
CA SER A 36 -14.06 -5.52 -16.65
C SER A 36 -12.61 -5.25 -17.06
N ALA A 37 -11.67 -5.52 -16.19
CA ALA A 37 -10.23 -5.38 -16.49
C ALA A 37 -9.81 -6.31 -17.63
N TYR A 38 -10.28 -7.56 -17.62
CA TYR A 38 -10.02 -8.52 -18.68
C TYR A 38 -10.56 -8.03 -20.02
N ASP A 39 -11.81 -7.56 -20.08
CA ASP A 39 -12.42 -7.11 -21.33
C ASP A 39 -11.69 -5.89 -21.93
N HIS A 40 -11.17 -4.98 -21.11
CA HIS A 40 -10.40 -3.80 -21.54
C HIS A 40 -8.94 -4.10 -21.92
N ALA A 41 -8.32 -5.12 -21.37
CA ALA A 41 -6.94 -5.46 -21.67
C ALA A 41 -6.80 -6.05 -23.08
N HIS A 42 -5.71 -5.75 -23.78
CA HIS A 42 -5.34 -6.41 -25.05
C HIS A 42 -4.69 -7.78 -24.81
N ALA A 43 -3.97 -7.94 -23.70
CA ALA A 43 -3.45 -9.20 -23.22
C ALA A 43 -3.55 -9.32 -21.71
N VAL A 44 -3.78 -10.55 -21.22
CA VAL A 44 -3.73 -10.90 -19.78
C VAL A 44 -2.83 -12.11 -19.66
N ILE A 45 -1.72 -11.96 -18.90
CA ILE A 45 -0.65 -12.97 -18.83
C ILE A 45 -0.13 -13.12 -17.40
N ILE A 46 0.43 -14.29 -17.11
CA ILE A 46 1.42 -14.43 -16.04
C ILE A 46 2.80 -14.34 -16.68
N ALA A 47 3.67 -13.51 -16.12
CA ALA A 47 5.02 -13.31 -16.63
C ALA A 47 6.03 -13.18 -15.48
N ARG A 48 7.27 -13.62 -15.75
CA ARG A 48 8.43 -13.49 -14.85
C ARG A 48 9.30 -12.33 -15.32
N VAL A 49 9.70 -11.48 -14.38
CA VAL A 49 10.63 -10.37 -14.66
C VAL A 49 12.04 -10.93 -14.87
N LEU A 50 12.64 -10.64 -16.04
CA LEU A 50 14.01 -11.02 -16.36
C LEU A 50 15.00 -9.88 -16.07
N SER A 51 14.63 -8.65 -16.41
CA SER A 51 15.43 -7.46 -16.18
C SER A 51 14.55 -6.22 -16.10
N VAL A 52 15.03 -5.17 -15.44
CA VAL A 52 14.37 -3.87 -15.33
C VAL A 52 15.26 -2.80 -15.92
N GLU A 53 14.72 -2.00 -16.84
CA GLU A 53 15.42 -0.87 -17.45
C GLU A 53 15.28 0.36 -16.56
N VAL A 54 16.21 0.53 -15.63
CA VAL A 54 16.19 1.68 -14.70
C VAL A 54 16.64 2.92 -15.45
N SER A 55 15.73 3.88 -15.66
CA SER A 55 16.09 5.18 -16.22
C SER A 55 16.82 5.99 -15.15
N LYS A 56 17.92 6.67 -15.55
CA LYS A 56 18.57 7.65 -14.69
C LYS A 56 17.58 8.78 -14.47
N SER A 57 17.14 8.97 -13.22
CA SER A 57 16.26 10.07 -12.86
C SER A 57 16.87 11.39 -13.33
N ALA A 58 16.08 12.21 -14.02
CA ALA A 58 16.46 13.55 -14.46
C ALA A 58 16.61 14.56 -13.29
N SER A 59 16.42 14.13 -12.06
CA SER A 59 16.70 14.91 -10.86
C SER A 59 18.21 15.09 -10.70
N GLY A 60 18.68 16.33 -10.93
CA GLY A 60 20.09 16.73 -11.06
C GLY A 60 21.00 16.56 -9.82
N ASN A 61 20.66 15.70 -8.87
CA ASN A 61 21.54 15.26 -7.81
C ASN A 61 22.20 13.94 -8.22
N GLN A 62 23.46 14.02 -8.63
CA GLN A 62 24.34 12.87 -8.87
C GLN A 62 24.55 12.06 -7.58
N LYS A 63 23.57 11.27 -7.16
CA LYS A 63 23.82 10.13 -6.26
C LYS A 63 24.58 9.06 -7.06
N LYS A 64 25.65 8.54 -6.49
CA LYS A 64 26.47 7.49 -7.09
C LYS A 64 25.62 6.31 -7.56
N ASP A 65 25.84 5.89 -8.80
CA ASP A 65 25.16 4.81 -9.55
C ASP A 65 25.30 3.40 -8.90
N THR A 66 25.79 3.32 -7.68
CA THR A 66 26.16 2.08 -6.97
C THR A 66 25.23 1.72 -5.81
N ASP A 67 24.25 2.56 -5.50
CA ASP A 67 23.33 2.29 -4.38
C ASP A 67 22.15 1.42 -4.89
N LYS A 68 22.26 0.10 -4.71
CA LYS A 68 21.20 -0.88 -5.06
C LYS A 68 19.95 -0.74 -4.19
N ASP A 69 20.01 0.05 -3.14
CA ASP A 69 18.91 0.30 -2.20
C ASP A 69 18.20 1.63 -2.47
N ASP A 70 18.49 2.30 -3.59
CA ASP A 70 17.79 3.51 -4.00
C ASP A 70 16.31 3.17 -4.25
N PRO A 71 15.37 3.77 -3.48
CA PRO A 71 13.94 3.53 -3.63
C PRO A 71 13.40 3.96 -5.00
N ASP A 72 14.15 4.74 -5.78
CA ASP A 72 13.71 5.31 -7.06
C ASP A 72 14.13 4.46 -8.28
N ARG A 73 14.60 3.22 -8.10
CA ARG A 73 15.02 2.32 -9.20
C ARG A 73 13.85 1.58 -9.84
N PHE A 74 13.02 2.31 -10.55
CA PHE A 74 11.88 1.79 -11.29
C PHE A 74 12.03 1.98 -12.80
N GLY A 75 11.40 1.10 -13.58
CA GLY A 75 11.35 1.22 -15.03
C GLY A 75 10.50 0.15 -15.70
N PRO A 76 10.41 0.18 -17.04
CA PRO A 76 9.87 -0.93 -17.79
C PRO A 76 10.76 -2.17 -17.62
N ALA A 77 10.18 -3.36 -17.79
CA ALA A 77 10.88 -4.61 -17.59
C ALA A 77 10.80 -5.49 -18.84
N THR A 78 11.88 -6.22 -19.14
CA THR A 78 11.80 -7.40 -19.98
C THR A 78 11.24 -8.54 -19.16
N VAL A 79 10.12 -9.12 -19.61
CA VAL A 79 9.42 -10.20 -18.93
C VAL A 79 9.26 -11.42 -19.83
N LEU A 80 9.38 -12.60 -19.25
CA LEU A 80 9.13 -13.89 -19.91
C LEU A 80 7.66 -14.27 -19.70
N VAL A 81 6.91 -14.48 -20.77
CA VAL A 81 5.51 -14.94 -20.72
C VAL A 81 5.46 -16.40 -20.30
N GLU A 82 4.82 -16.68 -19.17
CA GLU A 82 4.68 -18.06 -18.63
C GLU A 82 3.28 -18.64 -18.84
N LYS A 83 2.22 -17.81 -18.80
CA LYS A 83 0.83 -18.23 -19.08
C LYS A 83 0.09 -17.10 -19.79
N VAL A 84 -0.82 -17.45 -20.69
CA VAL A 84 -1.67 -16.49 -21.42
C VAL A 84 -3.13 -16.80 -21.17
N TYR A 85 -3.86 -15.84 -20.60
CA TYR A 85 -5.31 -15.89 -20.44
C TYR A 85 -6.05 -15.16 -21.57
N LYS A 86 -5.43 -14.11 -22.15
CA LYS A 86 -5.98 -13.32 -23.25
C LYS A 86 -4.87 -12.81 -24.17
N GLY A 87 -5.19 -12.66 -25.47
CA GLY A 87 -4.29 -12.07 -26.47
C GLY A 87 -3.51 -13.11 -27.25
N ASN A 88 -2.66 -12.62 -28.16
CA ASN A 88 -1.90 -13.46 -29.12
C ASN A 88 -0.44 -13.64 -28.71
N LEU A 89 -0.11 -13.39 -27.45
CA LEU A 89 1.23 -13.64 -26.93
C LEU A 89 1.49 -15.14 -26.82
N ARG A 90 2.76 -15.53 -27.01
CA ARG A 90 3.16 -16.94 -26.90
C ARG A 90 3.89 -17.16 -25.59
N VAL A 91 3.64 -18.30 -24.95
CA VAL A 91 4.43 -18.77 -23.81
C VAL A 91 5.89 -18.90 -24.22
N ASN A 92 6.80 -18.59 -23.31
CA ASN A 92 8.26 -18.51 -23.52
C ASN A 92 8.72 -17.39 -24.46
N ARG A 93 7.87 -16.41 -24.76
CA ARG A 93 8.25 -15.18 -25.45
C ARG A 93 8.66 -14.12 -24.45
N GLU A 94 9.71 -13.39 -24.77
CA GLU A 94 10.10 -12.16 -24.07
C GLU A 94 9.39 -10.96 -24.68
N ILE A 95 8.89 -10.07 -23.82
CA ILE A 95 8.28 -8.79 -24.19
C ILE A 95 8.75 -7.70 -23.24
N THR A 96 8.70 -6.44 -23.66
CA THR A 96 8.85 -5.31 -22.76
C THR A 96 7.48 -4.93 -22.19
N ALA A 97 7.37 -4.89 -20.86
CA ALA A 97 6.16 -4.51 -20.14
C ALA A 97 6.44 -3.40 -19.12
N GLY A 98 5.43 -2.57 -18.88
CA GLY A 98 5.53 -1.44 -17.96
C GLY A 98 5.69 -0.11 -18.66
N SER A 99 5.84 0.95 -17.87
CA SER A 99 5.96 2.33 -18.35
C SER A 99 7.23 2.96 -17.79
N ALA A 100 7.70 4.03 -18.44
CA ALA A 100 8.75 4.87 -17.87
C ALA A 100 8.27 5.47 -16.51
N PRO A 101 9.18 5.75 -15.57
CA PRO A 101 8.82 6.24 -14.23
C PRO A 101 8.06 7.56 -14.22
N ASP A 102 8.24 8.38 -15.25
CA ASP A 102 7.57 9.67 -15.46
C ASP A 102 6.21 9.55 -16.17
N ALA A 103 5.83 8.36 -16.61
CA ALA A 103 4.54 8.15 -17.27
C ALA A 103 3.38 8.28 -16.27
N PRO A 104 2.41 9.19 -16.52
CA PRO A 104 1.29 9.38 -15.61
C PRO A 104 0.51 8.07 -15.43
N CYS A 105 0.36 7.62 -14.17
CA CYS A 105 -0.36 6.39 -13.81
C CYS A 105 0.11 5.11 -14.51
N GLY A 106 1.33 5.10 -15.06
CA GLY A 106 1.96 3.93 -15.64
C GLY A 106 2.45 2.97 -14.54
N TRP A 107 2.41 1.69 -14.81
CA TRP A 107 3.03 0.68 -13.96
C TRP A 107 4.50 0.54 -14.32
N SER A 108 5.38 0.65 -13.34
CA SER A 108 6.82 0.41 -13.48
C SER A 108 7.26 -0.69 -12.52
N PHE A 109 8.28 -1.46 -12.90
CA PHE A 109 8.83 -2.51 -12.06
C PHE A 109 10.02 -1.96 -11.28
N HIS A 110 10.13 -2.32 -10.01
CA HIS A 110 11.33 -2.07 -9.22
C HIS A 110 12.43 -3.06 -9.60
N GLU A 111 13.70 -2.69 -9.53
CA GLU A 111 14.83 -3.60 -9.81
C GLU A 111 14.78 -4.89 -8.97
N LYS A 112 14.34 -4.81 -7.71
CA LYS A 112 14.13 -5.97 -6.82
C LYS A 112 13.05 -6.96 -7.31
N SER A 113 12.27 -6.61 -8.34
CA SER A 113 11.28 -7.49 -8.94
C SER A 113 11.87 -8.57 -9.87
N VAL A 114 13.16 -8.51 -10.18
CA VAL A 114 13.82 -9.51 -11.02
C VAL A 114 13.65 -10.91 -10.41
N GLY A 115 13.20 -11.87 -11.23
CA GLY A 115 12.87 -13.23 -10.82
C GLY A 115 11.45 -13.42 -10.29
N GLN A 116 10.74 -12.35 -9.92
CA GLN A 116 9.36 -12.43 -9.42
C GLN A 116 8.35 -12.61 -10.56
N GLN A 117 7.20 -13.18 -10.22
CA GLN A 117 6.08 -13.39 -11.14
C GLN A 117 4.99 -12.35 -10.91
N PHE A 118 4.39 -11.91 -12.02
CA PHE A 118 3.29 -10.94 -12.02
C PHE A 118 2.14 -11.43 -12.88
N LEU A 119 0.91 -11.12 -12.45
CA LEU A 119 -0.26 -11.12 -13.30
C LEU A 119 -0.37 -9.72 -13.93
N LEU A 120 -0.34 -9.66 -15.25
CA LEU A 120 -0.31 -8.40 -15.99
C LEU A 120 -1.54 -8.27 -16.90
N TYR A 121 -2.25 -7.14 -16.76
CA TYR A 121 -3.31 -6.69 -17.66
C TYR A 121 -2.71 -5.62 -18.58
N LEU A 122 -2.49 -5.96 -19.83
CA LEU A 122 -1.64 -5.21 -20.74
C LEU A 122 -2.42 -4.53 -21.87
N ILE A 123 -2.03 -3.30 -22.16
CA ILE A 123 -2.44 -2.55 -23.34
C ILE A 123 -1.25 -2.51 -24.31
N ARG A 124 -1.48 -2.80 -25.58
CA ARG A 124 -0.46 -2.74 -26.61
C ARG A 124 -0.12 -1.30 -26.93
N GLU A 125 1.16 -0.96 -27.00
CA GLU A 125 1.66 0.38 -27.34
C GLU A 125 2.21 0.47 -28.78
N ASP A 126 2.68 -0.65 -29.35
CA ASP A 126 3.23 -0.71 -30.69
C ASP A 126 2.49 -1.73 -31.58
N GLU A 127 2.54 -1.54 -32.89
CA GLU A 127 1.93 -2.47 -33.85
C GLU A 127 2.66 -3.84 -33.87
N ALA A 128 3.95 -3.85 -33.58
CA ALA A 128 4.77 -5.06 -33.53
C ALA A 128 4.42 -5.95 -32.32
N GLY A 129 3.75 -5.39 -31.28
CA GLY A 129 3.37 -6.11 -30.07
C GLY A 129 4.60 -6.53 -29.24
N THR A 130 5.61 -5.67 -29.19
CA THR A 130 6.82 -5.85 -28.40
C THR A 130 6.80 -5.01 -27.14
N HIS A 131 6.12 -3.86 -27.16
CA HIS A 131 5.97 -2.94 -26.02
C HIS A 131 4.53 -2.93 -25.50
N TRP A 132 4.41 -3.13 -24.19
CA TRP A 132 3.14 -3.30 -23.52
C TRP A 132 3.08 -2.44 -22.25
N ARG A 133 2.02 -1.68 -22.11
CA ARG A 133 1.78 -0.85 -20.92
C ARG A 133 0.83 -1.53 -19.96
N ALA A 134 1.11 -1.41 -18.67
CA ALA A 134 0.18 -1.68 -17.58
C ALA A 134 -0.16 -0.37 -16.84
N SER A 135 -1.29 -0.34 -16.16
CA SER A 135 -1.73 0.81 -15.37
C SER A 135 -1.62 0.53 -13.87
N LEU A 136 -1.14 1.50 -13.11
CA LEU A 136 -1.17 1.46 -11.64
C LEU A 136 -2.60 1.37 -11.08
N CYS A 137 -3.57 1.99 -11.78
CA CYS A 137 -4.98 1.94 -11.40
C CYS A 137 -5.72 0.69 -11.94
N GLY A 138 -4.96 -0.26 -12.52
CA GLY A 138 -5.48 -1.51 -13.04
C GLY A 138 -5.41 -2.67 -12.05
N ARG A 139 -5.50 -3.89 -12.59
CA ARG A 139 -5.38 -5.12 -11.81
C ARG A 139 -4.02 -5.82 -11.96
N SER A 140 -3.05 -5.20 -12.65
CA SER A 140 -1.68 -5.72 -12.69
C SER A 140 -1.08 -5.71 -11.30
N ARG A 141 -0.50 -6.83 -10.87
CA ARG A 141 0.08 -7.00 -9.52
C ARG A 141 1.02 -8.19 -9.46
N ASP A 142 1.80 -8.28 -8.39
CA ASP A 142 2.56 -9.49 -8.10
C ASP A 142 1.62 -10.70 -7.98
N LEU A 143 2.12 -11.88 -8.35
CA LEU A 143 1.29 -13.08 -8.46
C LEU A 143 0.74 -13.53 -7.09
N GLU A 144 1.47 -13.26 -6.00
CA GLU A 144 1.06 -13.60 -4.64
C GLU A 144 -0.22 -12.84 -4.23
N ARG A 145 -0.45 -11.65 -4.78
CA ARG A 145 -1.65 -10.83 -4.52
C ARG A 145 -2.76 -11.02 -5.55
N ALA A 146 -2.55 -11.87 -6.56
CA ALA A 146 -3.49 -12.07 -7.65
C ALA A 146 -4.53 -13.18 -7.42
N ALA A 147 -4.67 -13.69 -6.19
CA ALA A 147 -5.50 -14.84 -5.88
C ALA A 147 -6.96 -14.71 -6.35
N GLU A 148 -7.58 -13.54 -6.20
CA GLU A 148 -8.95 -13.27 -6.69
C GLU A 148 -9.03 -13.33 -8.20
N ASP A 149 -8.04 -12.74 -8.88
CA ASP A 149 -7.98 -12.75 -10.34
C ASP A 149 -7.80 -14.16 -10.88
N LEU A 150 -6.87 -14.92 -10.33
CA LEU A 150 -6.57 -16.29 -10.75
C LEU A 150 -7.76 -17.22 -10.56
N LEU A 151 -8.46 -17.10 -9.43
CA LEU A 151 -9.65 -17.90 -9.14
C LEU A 151 -10.73 -17.69 -10.21
N TYR A 152 -10.93 -16.44 -10.66
CA TYR A 152 -11.88 -16.13 -11.73
C TYR A 152 -11.35 -16.52 -13.11
N LEU A 153 -10.10 -16.16 -13.45
CA LEU A 153 -9.52 -16.39 -14.77
C LEU A 153 -9.41 -17.89 -15.12
N ASP A 154 -9.08 -18.72 -14.14
CA ASP A 154 -8.98 -20.18 -14.31
C ASP A 154 -10.37 -20.86 -14.55
N ASN A 155 -11.46 -20.18 -14.18
CA ASN A 155 -12.82 -20.69 -14.34
C ASN A 155 -13.71 -19.81 -15.24
N MET A 156 -13.12 -18.90 -16.00
CA MET A 156 -13.85 -17.84 -16.72
C MET A 156 -14.92 -18.37 -17.67
N GLU A 157 -14.68 -19.48 -18.37
CA GLU A 157 -15.63 -20.05 -19.31
C GLU A 157 -16.98 -20.40 -18.63
N ASN A 158 -16.95 -20.87 -17.40
CA ASN A 158 -18.12 -21.26 -16.61
C ASN A 158 -18.77 -20.08 -15.88
N LEU A 159 -18.02 -18.99 -15.67
CA LEU A 159 -18.43 -17.88 -14.80
C LEU A 159 -18.82 -16.63 -15.57
N ARG A 160 -18.40 -16.52 -16.84
CA ARG A 160 -18.73 -15.39 -17.70
C ARG A 160 -20.24 -15.35 -17.96
N GLY A 161 -20.85 -14.20 -17.71
CA GLY A 161 -22.30 -14.00 -17.88
C GLY A 161 -23.14 -14.21 -16.62
N LYS A 162 -22.55 -14.66 -15.53
CA LYS A 162 -23.17 -14.66 -14.20
C LYS A 162 -22.98 -13.31 -13.50
N THR A 163 -23.88 -12.96 -12.60
CA THR A 163 -23.57 -11.90 -11.62
C THR A 163 -22.53 -12.44 -10.64
N ARG A 164 -21.61 -11.60 -10.23
CA ARG A 164 -20.56 -11.95 -9.25
C ARG A 164 -20.38 -10.83 -8.24
N VAL A 165 -20.35 -11.19 -6.99
CA VAL A 165 -19.82 -10.35 -5.91
C VAL A 165 -18.59 -11.06 -5.37
N SER A 166 -17.48 -10.40 -5.36
CA SER A 166 -16.23 -10.94 -4.85
C SER A 166 -15.50 -9.91 -4.00
N GLY A 167 -14.54 -10.34 -3.29
CA GLY A 167 -13.66 -9.45 -2.55
C GLY A 167 -12.51 -10.17 -1.90
N ASN A 168 -11.62 -9.37 -1.35
CA ASN A 168 -10.41 -9.85 -0.71
C ASN A 168 -10.27 -9.23 0.67
N TYR A 169 -10.00 -10.07 1.66
CA TYR A 169 -9.53 -9.66 2.96
C TYR A 169 -8.03 -9.35 2.84
N GLY A 170 -7.71 -8.08 2.60
CA GLY A 170 -6.34 -7.58 2.54
C GLY A 170 -5.86 -7.07 3.90
N GLY A 171 -4.61 -7.33 4.24
CA GLY A 171 -3.92 -6.62 5.32
C GLY A 171 -3.34 -5.31 4.80
N GLY A 172 -3.54 -4.18 5.48
CA GLY A 172 -3.03 -2.86 5.09
C GLY A 172 -1.50 -2.74 5.03
N LEU A 173 -0.77 -3.79 5.40
CA LEU A 173 0.69 -3.89 5.41
C LEU A 173 1.20 -5.16 4.71
N GLY A 174 0.55 -5.53 3.62
CA GLY A 174 1.20 -6.28 2.55
C GLY A 174 1.25 -7.79 2.62
N LYS A 175 0.74 -8.51 3.63
CA LYS A 175 0.63 -9.97 3.58
C LYS A 175 -0.74 -10.47 3.99
N PRO A 176 -1.28 -11.51 3.29
CA PRO A 176 -2.47 -12.18 3.76
C PRO A 176 -2.18 -12.72 5.16
N LEU A 177 -3.07 -12.40 6.06
CA LEU A 177 -2.96 -12.82 7.44
C LEU A 177 -3.46 -14.26 7.54
N ASP A 178 -2.82 -15.09 8.34
CA ASP A 178 -3.33 -16.42 8.70
C ASP A 178 -4.76 -16.36 9.27
N ALA A 179 -5.17 -15.15 9.69
CA ALA A 179 -6.49 -14.86 10.24
C ALA A 179 -7.60 -14.63 9.19
N VAL A 180 -7.31 -14.55 7.88
CA VAL A 180 -8.32 -14.20 6.86
C VAL A 180 -9.02 -15.38 6.21
N ALA A 181 -8.54 -16.60 6.43
CA ALA A 181 -9.16 -17.81 5.92
C ALA A 181 -10.43 -18.18 6.68
N ASN A 182 -11.41 -18.76 5.97
CA ASN A 182 -12.66 -19.28 6.52
C ASN A 182 -13.52 -18.25 7.29
N ARG A 183 -13.39 -16.94 6.94
CA ARG A 183 -14.18 -15.86 7.53
C ARG A 183 -15.52 -15.75 6.84
N THR A 184 -16.58 -15.57 7.64
CA THR A 184 -17.94 -15.40 7.13
C THR A 184 -18.10 -14.01 6.52
N VAL A 185 -18.65 -13.96 5.32
CA VAL A 185 -19.07 -12.73 4.64
C VAL A 185 -20.57 -12.80 4.44
N ARG A 186 -21.30 -11.86 5.02
CA ARG A 186 -22.74 -11.76 4.93
C ARG A 186 -23.12 -10.66 3.94
N ILE A 187 -24.03 -10.95 3.01
CA ILE A 187 -24.51 -10.01 1.99
C ILE A 187 -26.02 -9.93 2.11
N THR A 188 -26.53 -8.82 2.62
CA THR A 188 -27.96 -8.61 2.89
C THR A 188 -28.57 -7.73 1.80
N GLY A 189 -29.54 -8.26 1.07
CA GLY A 189 -30.43 -7.54 0.17
C GLY A 189 -31.81 -7.28 0.80
N GLU A 190 -32.72 -6.66 0.06
CA GLU A 190 -34.06 -6.32 0.56
C GLU A 190 -34.86 -7.53 1.05
N LYS A 191 -34.71 -8.69 0.41
CA LYS A 191 -35.55 -9.87 0.66
C LYS A 191 -34.80 -11.04 1.28
N LYS A 192 -33.49 -11.06 1.18
CA LYS A 192 -32.72 -12.25 1.55
C LYS A 192 -31.30 -11.87 1.94
N THR A 193 -30.77 -12.59 2.91
CA THR A 193 -29.36 -12.58 3.29
C THR A 193 -28.66 -13.81 2.67
N TYR A 194 -27.50 -13.58 2.12
CA TYR A 194 -26.60 -14.59 1.55
C TYR A 194 -25.33 -14.64 2.39
N GLU A 195 -24.75 -15.82 2.50
CA GLU A 195 -23.48 -16.01 3.19
C GLU A 195 -22.49 -16.75 2.31
N THR A 196 -21.24 -16.36 2.40
CA THR A 196 -20.10 -17.06 1.83
C THR A 196 -18.95 -17.01 2.82
N LYS A 197 -17.86 -17.72 2.51
CA LYS A 197 -16.66 -17.71 3.34
C LYS A 197 -15.43 -17.41 2.50
N THR A 198 -14.45 -16.78 3.13
CA THR A 198 -13.15 -16.59 2.51
C THR A 198 -12.40 -17.92 2.38
N ASN A 199 -11.67 -18.09 1.28
CA ASN A 199 -10.73 -19.20 1.09
C ASN A 199 -9.41 -18.95 1.86
N SER A 200 -8.43 -19.83 1.70
CA SER A 200 -7.09 -19.73 2.34
C SER A 200 -6.34 -18.44 2.01
N ASN A 201 -6.66 -17.79 0.91
CA ASN A 201 -6.06 -16.53 0.45
C ASN A 201 -6.87 -15.29 0.86
N GLY A 202 -7.90 -15.45 1.70
CA GLY A 202 -8.78 -14.35 2.11
C GLY A 202 -9.76 -13.89 1.03
N VAL A 203 -9.89 -14.60 -0.08
CA VAL A 203 -10.82 -14.26 -1.17
C VAL A 203 -12.17 -14.91 -0.92
N PHE A 204 -13.24 -14.13 -1.07
CA PHE A 204 -14.61 -14.61 -1.12
C PHE A 204 -15.25 -14.34 -2.47
N GLU A 205 -16.18 -15.20 -2.86
CA GLU A 205 -16.99 -15.06 -4.05
C GLU A 205 -18.41 -15.55 -3.81
N ILE A 206 -19.35 -14.94 -4.48
CA ILE A 206 -20.72 -15.41 -4.58
C ILE A 206 -21.27 -15.06 -5.95
N TYR A 207 -22.01 -15.98 -6.55
CA TYR A 207 -22.54 -15.86 -7.91
C TYR A 207 -24.06 -15.90 -7.91
N ASP A 208 -24.64 -15.46 -9.03
CA ASP A 208 -26.08 -15.55 -9.32
C ASP A 208 -26.98 -14.81 -8.32
N LEU A 209 -26.48 -13.77 -7.67
CA LEU A 209 -27.31 -12.88 -6.88
C LEU A 209 -28.22 -12.07 -7.82
N PRO A 210 -29.52 -11.88 -7.49
CA PRO A 210 -30.39 -10.99 -8.23
C PRO A 210 -29.83 -9.55 -8.28
N PRO A 211 -30.13 -8.81 -9.36
CA PRO A 211 -29.83 -7.37 -9.37
C PRO A 211 -30.54 -6.65 -8.23
N GLY A 212 -29.87 -5.69 -7.60
CA GLY A 212 -30.44 -4.95 -6.46
C GLY A 212 -29.42 -4.20 -5.64
N LYS A 213 -29.89 -3.60 -4.54
CA LYS A 213 -29.06 -2.96 -3.53
C LYS A 213 -28.74 -3.96 -2.43
N TYR A 214 -27.50 -3.95 -1.99
CA TYR A 214 -26.98 -4.87 -1.00
C TYR A 214 -26.10 -4.16 0.01
N ILE A 215 -25.97 -4.77 1.18
CA ILE A 215 -25.03 -4.39 2.22
C ILE A 215 -24.16 -5.62 2.51
N LEU A 216 -22.85 -5.47 2.40
CA LEU A 216 -21.88 -6.48 2.81
C LEU A 216 -21.41 -6.21 4.24
N GLU A 217 -21.39 -7.24 5.05
CA GLU A 217 -20.88 -7.27 6.43
C GLU A 217 -19.84 -8.38 6.54
N PRO A 218 -18.55 -8.05 6.68
CA PRO A 218 -17.49 -9.03 6.87
C PRO A 218 -17.37 -9.42 8.35
N GLU A 219 -17.03 -10.66 8.63
CA GLU A 219 -16.54 -11.07 9.94
C GLU A 219 -15.15 -10.45 10.17
N ILE A 220 -15.03 -9.60 11.19
CA ILE A 220 -13.77 -8.94 11.52
C ILE A 220 -12.95 -9.86 12.42
N PRO A 221 -11.71 -10.21 12.04
CA PRO A 221 -10.84 -11.02 12.89
C PRO A 221 -10.56 -10.34 14.23
N ASN A 222 -10.44 -11.13 15.31
CA ASN A 222 -10.11 -10.59 16.63
C ASN A 222 -8.76 -9.85 16.62
N GLY A 223 -8.72 -8.67 17.21
CA GLY A 223 -7.53 -7.80 17.22
C GLY A 223 -7.33 -6.99 15.94
N TRP A 224 -8.33 -6.98 15.04
CA TRP A 224 -8.31 -6.24 13.78
C TRP A 224 -9.48 -5.28 13.68
N GLN A 225 -9.35 -4.29 12.85
CA GLN A 225 -10.42 -3.37 12.46
C GLN A 225 -10.31 -3.10 10.95
N LEU A 226 -11.45 -2.71 10.34
CA LEU A 226 -11.43 -2.24 8.97
C LEU A 226 -10.70 -0.89 8.88
N ALA A 227 -9.77 -0.78 7.93
CA ALA A 227 -9.20 0.51 7.59
C ALA A 227 -10.30 1.39 6.98
N ARG A 228 -10.36 2.65 7.42
CA ARG A 228 -11.29 3.63 6.82
C ARG A 228 -10.83 3.96 5.41
N TYR A 229 -11.62 3.61 4.42
CA TYR A 229 -11.50 4.15 3.08
C TYR A 229 -12.46 5.32 2.90
N SER A 230 -11.99 6.34 2.22
CA SER A 230 -12.78 7.53 1.85
C SER A 230 -13.97 7.24 0.93
N SER A 231 -14.14 5.99 0.48
CA SER A 231 -15.23 5.55 -0.39
C SER A 231 -16.48 5.09 0.36
N ASN A 232 -16.43 4.95 1.69
CA ASN A 232 -17.65 4.67 2.44
C ASN A 232 -18.49 5.95 2.53
N PRO A 233 -19.78 5.91 2.14
CA PRO A 233 -20.68 7.05 2.31
C PRO A 233 -20.70 7.54 3.75
N GLU A 234 -20.70 8.85 3.95
CA GLU A 234 -20.83 9.46 5.28
C GLU A 234 -22.03 8.86 6.01
N GLY A 235 -21.83 8.45 7.27
CA GLY A 235 -22.88 7.86 8.10
C GLY A 235 -23.04 6.35 7.98
N THR A 236 -22.29 5.66 7.12
CA THR A 236 -22.27 4.19 7.10
C THR A 236 -21.42 3.68 8.28
N PRO A 237 -21.95 2.74 9.10
CA PRO A 237 -21.15 2.09 10.14
C PRO A 237 -19.87 1.49 9.56
N ASP A 238 -18.77 1.57 10.30
CA ASP A 238 -17.42 1.13 9.86
C ASP A 238 -17.32 -0.37 9.46
N LYS A 239 -18.40 -1.11 9.55
CA LYS A 239 -18.49 -2.56 9.26
C LYS A 239 -19.38 -2.88 8.05
N LEU A 240 -20.03 -1.90 7.43
CA LEU A 240 -21.03 -2.11 6.40
C LEU A 240 -20.59 -1.48 5.08
N PHE A 241 -20.70 -2.26 4.00
CA PHE A 241 -20.34 -1.83 2.65
C PHE A 241 -21.57 -1.87 1.76
N PRO A 242 -22.28 -0.75 1.54
CA PRO A 242 -23.39 -0.69 0.61
C PRO A 242 -22.87 -0.74 -0.84
N PHE A 243 -23.52 -1.53 -1.68
CA PHE A 243 -23.23 -1.61 -3.10
C PHE A 243 -24.49 -1.92 -3.91
N THR A 244 -24.43 -1.65 -5.21
CA THR A 244 -25.47 -1.99 -6.17
C THR A 244 -24.94 -3.04 -7.14
N LEU A 245 -25.71 -4.12 -7.35
CA LEU A 245 -25.39 -5.16 -8.31
C LEU A 245 -26.36 -5.06 -9.49
N GLU A 246 -25.84 -4.87 -10.69
CA GLU A 246 -26.60 -4.90 -11.95
C GLU A 246 -26.62 -6.31 -12.55
N ALA A 247 -27.59 -6.56 -13.44
CA ALA A 247 -27.72 -7.84 -14.12
C ALA A 247 -26.46 -8.17 -14.94
N LYS A 248 -25.93 -9.39 -14.77
CA LYS A 248 -24.71 -9.89 -15.45
C LYS A 248 -23.45 -9.05 -15.19
N LYS A 249 -23.44 -8.22 -14.14
CA LYS A 249 -22.28 -7.43 -13.74
C LYS A 249 -21.57 -8.07 -12.57
N HIS A 250 -20.32 -7.64 -12.41
CA HIS A 250 -19.46 -8.01 -11.31
C HIS A 250 -19.21 -6.80 -10.40
N VAL A 251 -19.15 -7.05 -9.10
CA VAL A 251 -18.73 -6.09 -8.08
C VAL A 251 -17.58 -6.70 -7.32
N THR A 252 -16.50 -5.95 -7.16
CA THR A 252 -15.34 -6.33 -6.33
C THR A 252 -15.23 -5.38 -5.15
N LEU A 253 -15.06 -5.93 -3.96
CA LEU A 253 -14.96 -5.18 -2.71
C LEU A 253 -13.62 -5.52 -2.03
N GLU A 254 -12.73 -4.55 -1.96
CA GLU A 254 -11.47 -4.70 -1.23
C GLU A 254 -11.68 -4.32 0.23
N LEU A 255 -11.52 -5.30 1.12
CA LEU A 255 -11.66 -5.13 2.55
C LEU A 255 -10.27 -5.09 3.17
N MET A 256 -9.80 -3.90 3.53
CA MET A 256 -8.50 -3.74 4.16
C MET A 256 -8.66 -3.77 5.68
N PHE A 257 -7.94 -4.67 6.33
CA PHE A 257 -7.89 -4.77 7.77
C PHE A 257 -6.55 -4.27 8.29
N VAL A 258 -6.58 -3.60 9.42
CA VAL A 258 -5.39 -3.14 10.16
C VAL A 258 -5.47 -3.62 11.59
N PRO A 259 -4.34 -3.95 12.24
CA PRO A 259 -4.33 -4.32 13.65
C PRO A 259 -4.88 -3.20 14.54
N THR A 260 -5.53 -3.56 15.63
CA THR A 260 -5.95 -2.59 16.66
C THR A 260 -4.83 -2.27 17.65
N ASN A 261 -3.71 -2.96 17.56
CA ASN A 261 -2.58 -2.83 18.48
C ASN A 261 -1.98 -1.42 18.49
N ARG A 262 -1.47 -1.02 19.65
CA ARG A 262 -0.82 0.28 19.83
C ARG A 262 0.42 0.14 20.71
N VAL A 263 1.39 1.02 20.45
CA VAL A 263 2.53 1.26 21.36
C VAL A 263 2.53 2.74 21.72
N GLU A 264 2.50 3.03 22.99
CA GLU A 264 2.36 4.38 23.53
C GLU A 264 3.46 4.65 24.55
N GLY A 265 3.90 5.90 24.58
CA GLY A 265 4.92 6.32 25.52
C GLY A 265 5.24 7.81 25.41
N SER A 266 6.37 8.20 25.95
CA SER A 266 6.81 9.60 25.96
C SER A 266 8.30 9.74 25.74
N VAL A 267 8.71 10.94 25.30
CA VAL A 267 10.12 11.34 25.18
C VAL A 267 10.31 12.66 25.90
N VAL A 268 11.27 12.68 26.81
CA VAL A 268 11.68 13.90 27.54
C VAL A 268 13.16 14.19 27.33
N GLY A 269 13.52 15.47 27.43
CA GLY A 269 14.89 15.95 27.33
C GLY A 269 15.68 15.80 28.62
N PRO A 270 16.96 16.29 28.64
CA PRO A 270 17.85 16.22 29.78
C PRO A 270 17.33 17.01 30.99
N ASP A 271 16.51 18.00 30.75
CA ASP A 271 15.88 18.87 31.74
C ASP A 271 14.51 18.33 32.26
N GLY A 272 14.11 17.16 31.76
CA GLY A 272 12.82 16.55 32.07
C GLY A 272 11.63 17.16 31.31
N ASN A 273 11.87 18.15 30.44
CA ASN A 273 10.83 18.75 29.63
C ASN A 273 10.43 17.83 28.47
N PRO A 274 9.12 17.80 28.07
CA PRO A 274 8.67 17.05 26.92
C PRO A 274 9.33 17.53 25.63
N LEU A 275 9.70 16.59 24.75
CA LEU A 275 10.24 16.89 23.42
C LEU A 275 9.18 16.61 22.36
N GLU A 276 8.90 17.62 21.53
CA GLU A 276 7.97 17.53 20.39
C GLU A 276 8.69 17.09 19.12
N HIS A 277 7.97 16.44 18.20
CA HIS A 277 8.45 15.99 16.89
C HIS A 277 9.60 14.95 16.92
N VAL A 278 9.83 14.31 18.06
CA VAL A 278 10.78 13.19 18.15
C VAL A 278 10.10 11.91 17.72
N CYS A 279 10.64 11.24 16.70
CA CYS A 279 10.03 10.02 16.17
C CYS A 279 10.63 8.76 16.83
N VAL A 280 9.76 7.89 17.33
CA VAL A 280 10.08 6.59 17.88
C VAL A 280 9.77 5.53 16.84
N TYR A 281 10.74 4.69 16.50
CA TYR A 281 10.63 3.61 15.53
C TYR A 281 10.54 2.26 16.25
N LEU A 282 9.68 1.38 15.74
CA LEU A 282 9.61 -0.02 16.16
C LEU A 282 10.23 -0.90 15.07
N VAL A 283 11.39 -1.44 15.37
CA VAL A 283 12.15 -2.33 14.48
C VAL A 283 11.81 -3.79 14.85
N LYS A 284 11.29 -4.55 13.91
CA LYS A 284 10.95 -5.96 14.13
C LYS A 284 12.19 -6.82 14.24
N THR A 285 12.26 -7.71 15.24
CA THR A 285 13.49 -8.46 15.56
C THR A 285 13.83 -9.56 14.56
N ASP A 286 12.84 -10.06 13.81
CA ASP A 286 12.95 -11.16 12.84
C ASP A 286 13.12 -10.67 11.38
N LYS A 287 13.23 -9.36 11.15
CA LYS A 287 13.45 -8.78 9.82
C LYS A 287 14.79 -8.10 9.72
N VAL A 288 15.44 -8.26 8.58
CA VAL A 288 16.74 -7.63 8.26
C VAL A 288 16.56 -6.25 7.64
N ASP A 289 15.43 -5.96 6.96
CA ASP A 289 15.15 -4.66 6.34
C ASP A 289 13.64 -4.31 6.32
N GLY A 290 13.35 -3.12 6.78
CA GLY A 290 12.39 -2.10 6.41
C GLY A 290 10.93 -2.45 6.25
N ASP A 291 10.10 -2.22 7.17
CA ASP A 291 8.76 -1.67 7.30
C ASP A 291 8.64 -1.25 8.76
N ASP A 292 9.52 -0.34 9.16
CA ASP A 292 9.55 0.16 10.53
C ASP A 292 8.29 0.97 10.78
N GLN A 293 7.56 0.58 11.82
CA GLN A 293 6.43 1.35 12.31
C GLN A 293 6.97 2.51 13.14
N TYR A 294 6.44 3.70 12.97
CA TYR A 294 6.90 4.83 13.77
C TYR A 294 5.75 5.75 14.19
N GLY A 295 6.00 6.55 15.20
CA GLY A 295 5.13 7.62 15.64
C GLY A 295 5.95 8.72 16.31
N CYS A 296 5.60 9.98 16.01
CA CYS A 296 6.33 11.12 16.55
C CYS A 296 5.58 11.74 17.72
N THR A 297 6.31 12.35 18.63
CA THR A 297 5.78 13.00 19.82
C THR A 297 5.03 14.30 19.48
N ASN A 298 3.98 14.54 20.23
CA ASN A 298 3.23 15.80 20.24
C ASN A 298 3.87 16.83 21.21
N MET A 299 3.26 18.01 21.35
CA MET A 299 3.68 19.09 22.26
C MET A 299 3.87 18.66 23.73
N ASN A 300 3.23 17.58 24.16
CA ASN A 300 3.35 17.02 25.52
C ASN A 300 4.41 15.90 25.58
N GLY A 301 5.21 15.71 24.55
CA GLY A 301 6.22 14.65 24.44
C GLY A 301 5.65 13.25 24.32
N ASN A 302 4.34 13.08 24.10
CA ASN A 302 3.68 11.77 24.00
C ASN A 302 3.62 11.29 22.54
N PHE A 303 3.89 10.01 22.31
CA PHE A 303 3.71 9.35 21.02
C PHE A 303 2.73 8.19 21.10
N SER A 304 2.12 7.85 19.96
CA SER A 304 1.26 6.68 19.80
C SER A 304 1.48 6.08 18.40
N ILE A 305 2.06 4.90 18.35
CA ILE A 305 2.23 4.10 17.14
C ILE A 305 1.02 3.18 17.04
N ARG A 306 0.23 3.34 15.98
CA ARG A 306 -1.03 2.61 15.78
C ARG A 306 -0.88 1.54 14.72
N SER A 307 -1.79 0.57 14.76
CA SER A 307 -1.87 -0.51 13.76
C SER A 307 -0.59 -1.35 13.68
N VAL A 308 0.08 -1.53 14.81
CA VAL A 308 1.32 -2.31 14.90
C VAL A 308 0.99 -3.80 14.73
N PRO A 309 1.57 -4.51 13.75
CA PRO A 309 1.38 -5.96 13.64
C PRO A 309 1.83 -6.70 14.90
N ALA A 310 1.21 -7.84 15.20
CA ALA A 310 1.69 -8.70 16.28
C ALA A 310 3.14 -9.17 15.98
N GLY A 311 3.98 -9.23 17.02
CA GLY A 311 5.39 -9.58 16.87
C GLY A 311 6.25 -9.09 18.02
N THR A 312 7.56 -9.27 17.86
CA THR A 312 8.56 -8.80 18.82
C THR A 312 9.40 -7.68 18.20
N TYR A 313 9.52 -6.59 18.92
CA TYR A 313 10.11 -5.34 18.45
C TYR A 313 11.17 -4.79 19.42
N ILE A 314 12.01 -3.93 18.90
CA ILE A 314 12.87 -3.02 19.65
C ILE A 314 12.42 -1.60 19.32
N ALA A 315 12.21 -0.76 20.34
CA ALA A 315 11.95 0.66 20.12
C ALA A 315 13.27 1.45 20.07
N VAL A 316 13.39 2.34 19.08
CA VAL A 316 14.62 3.11 18.84
C VAL A 316 14.32 4.56 18.45
N LEU A 317 15.14 5.48 18.95
CA LEU A 317 15.25 6.87 18.51
C LEU A 317 16.47 7.00 17.59
N ASN A 318 16.38 7.84 16.55
CA ASN A 318 17.45 8.11 15.60
C ASN A 318 18.07 6.81 15.03
N PRO A 319 17.33 6.01 14.24
CA PRO A 319 17.74 4.69 13.81
C PRO A 319 18.97 4.67 12.91
N ASP A 320 19.26 5.75 12.17
CA ASP A 320 20.47 5.89 11.36
C ASP A 320 21.70 6.32 12.16
N GLY A 321 21.49 6.82 13.37
CA GLY A 321 22.55 7.24 14.30
C GLY A 321 23.25 8.55 13.94
N LYS A 322 22.73 9.28 12.94
CA LYS A 322 23.31 10.57 12.54
C LYS A 322 22.67 11.69 13.33
N VAL A 323 23.50 12.41 14.09
CA VAL A 323 23.04 13.62 14.79
C VAL A 323 22.82 14.73 13.78
N SER A 324 21.62 15.32 13.78
CA SER A 324 21.19 16.39 12.88
C SER A 324 20.45 17.49 13.64
N ALA A 325 20.02 18.55 12.96
CA ALA A 325 19.18 19.58 13.56
C ALA A 325 17.81 19.04 13.99
N ASP A 326 17.26 18.08 13.24
CA ASP A 326 15.96 17.47 13.51
C ASP A 326 16.06 16.35 14.57
N GLU A 327 17.20 15.68 14.63
CA GLU A 327 17.50 14.62 15.61
C GLU A 327 18.81 14.95 16.35
N PRO A 328 18.81 15.95 17.28
CA PRO A 328 20.01 16.44 17.94
C PRO A 328 20.50 15.53 19.08
N PHE A 329 20.36 14.21 18.92
CA PHE A 329 20.74 13.20 19.90
C PHE A 329 21.24 11.93 19.19
N PRO A 330 22.11 11.13 19.86
CA PRO A 330 22.60 9.88 19.29
C PRO A 330 21.50 8.82 19.24
N ARG A 331 21.74 7.72 18.49
CA ARG A 331 20.88 6.54 18.53
C ARG A 331 20.69 6.03 19.95
N MET A 332 19.43 5.77 20.30
CA MET A 332 19.05 5.28 21.61
C MET A 332 17.97 4.21 21.50
N PHE A 333 18.12 3.12 22.23
CA PHE A 333 17.15 2.03 22.32
C PHE A 333 16.44 2.05 23.68
N TYR A 334 15.21 1.58 23.71
CA TYR A 334 14.49 1.40 24.97
C TYR A 334 15.09 0.23 25.78
N PRO A 335 15.28 0.35 27.11
CA PRO A 335 15.03 1.51 27.97
C PRO A 335 16.28 2.41 28.15
N ASN A 336 16.47 3.39 27.27
CA ASN A 336 17.54 4.42 27.34
C ASN A 336 18.97 3.87 27.25
N VAL A 337 19.21 2.86 26.42
CA VAL A 337 20.53 2.26 26.17
C VAL A 337 21.04 2.59 24.77
N THR A 338 22.36 2.64 24.59
CA THR A 338 23.00 2.93 23.31
C THR A 338 23.36 1.68 22.50
N GLN A 339 23.38 0.52 23.16
CA GLN A 339 23.72 -0.77 22.54
C GLN A 339 22.45 -1.56 22.25
N ARG A 340 22.29 -2.03 21.00
CA ARG A 340 21.12 -2.77 20.55
C ARG A 340 20.89 -4.06 21.35
N GLU A 341 21.98 -4.72 21.76
CA GLU A 341 21.97 -5.99 22.50
C GLU A 341 21.42 -5.84 23.93
N LYS A 342 21.39 -4.59 24.42
CA LYS A 342 20.83 -4.25 25.74
C LYS A 342 19.40 -3.70 25.65
N ALA A 343 18.84 -3.59 24.45
CA ALA A 343 17.49 -3.11 24.26
C ALA A 343 16.47 -4.10 24.84
N ALA A 344 15.43 -3.57 25.45
CA ALA A 344 14.31 -4.40 25.90
C ALA A 344 13.45 -4.84 24.70
N LEU A 345 13.09 -6.11 24.69
CA LEU A 345 12.16 -6.64 23.70
C LEU A 345 10.72 -6.28 24.08
N ILE A 346 9.97 -5.78 23.12
CA ILE A 346 8.57 -5.42 23.24
C ILE A 346 7.77 -6.46 22.44
N THR A 347 7.08 -7.37 23.13
CA THR A 347 6.21 -8.35 22.49
C THR A 347 4.78 -7.83 22.46
N ILE A 348 4.16 -7.89 21.28
CA ILE A 348 2.81 -7.38 21.02
C ILE A 348 1.96 -8.53 20.48
N GLY A 349 0.91 -8.88 21.20
CA GLY A 349 -0.10 -9.86 20.78
C GLY A 349 -1.20 -9.22 19.91
N ASN A 350 -2.15 -10.04 19.44
CA ASN A 350 -3.30 -9.52 18.69
C ASN A 350 -4.27 -8.74 19.57
N GLY A 351 -4.57 -7.49 19.23
CA GLY A 351 -5.48 -6.62 19.96
C GLY A 351 -4.86 -5.97 21.21
N GLU A 352 -3.54 -6.06 21.36
CA GLU A 352 -2.82 -5.58 22.53
C GLU A 352 -2.39 -4.12 22.41
N SER A 353 -2.35 -3.42 23.56
CA SER A 353 -1.75 -2.09 23.65
C SER A 353 -0.63 -2.12 24.68
N VAL A 354 0.58 -1.80 24.23
CA VAL A 354 1.75 -1.65 25.10
C VAL A 354 1.93 -0.18 25.42
N LYS A 355 2.06 0.14 26.72
CA LYS A 355 2.19 1.50 27.23
C LYS A 355 3.50 1.68 27.97
N GLU A 356 3.81 2.92 28.30
CA GLU A 356 4.98 3.30 29.11
C GLU A 356 6.32 3.02 28.45
N ILE A 357 6.37 3.08 27.12
CA ILE A 357 7.65 3.06 26.38
C ILE A 357 8.25 4.46 26.45
N ASN A 358 8.89 4.78 27.58
CA ASN A 358 9.36 6.12 27.87
C ASN A 358 10.87 6.26 27.61
N PHE A 359 11.27 7.35 26.95
CA PHE A 359 12.64 7.71 26.69
C PHE A 359 13.03 8.99 27.44
N VAL A 360 14.25 8.98 27.98
CA VAL A 360 14.90 10.16 28.56
C VAL A 360 16.18 10.42 27.79
N ILE A 361 16.23 11.48 26.99
CA ILE A 361 17.39 11.88 26.24
C ILE A 361 18.36 12.59 27.20
N SER A 362 19.56 12.02 27.40
CA SER A 362 20.52 12.51 28.36
C SER A 362 21.29 13.75 27.91
N SER A 363 21.40 13.99 26.62
CA SER A 363 22.04 15.16 26.03
C SER A 363 21.51 15.48 24.64
N LEU A 364 21.38 16.78 24.36
CA LEU A 364 21.10 17.28 23.02
C LEU A 364 22.39 17.90 22.47
N ALA A 365 22.74 17.56 21.23
CA ALA A 365 23.81 18.23 20.52
C ALA A 365 23.41 19.70 20.27
N LYS A 366 24.34 20.63 20.46
CA LYS A 366 24.12 22.01 20.03
C LYS A 366 24.10 22.04 18.50
N PRO A 367 23.11 22.73 17.88
CA PRO A 367 23.07 22.92 16.45
C PRO A 367 24.30 23.63 15.88
#